data_b5ad2ee474cc68f795730d6d74605479
#
_entry.id   b5ad2ee474cc68f795730d6d74605479
#
_cell.length_a   1.000
_cell.length_b   1.000
_cell.length_c   1.000
_cell.angle_alpha   90.00
_cell.angle_beta   90.00
_cell.angle_gamma   90.00
#
_symmetry.space_group_name_H-M   'P 1'
#
loop_
_entity.id
_entity.type
_entity.pdbx_description
1 polymer ?
#
loop_
_entity_poly.entity_id
_entity_poly.type
_entity_poly.pdbx_seq_one_letter_code
_entity_poly.pdbx_strand_id
1 'polypeptide(L)' 'MPKFRDLKNYCERAGWELFRENGDHYFYRKRLQNGELLETKVSRALGKEIPGHLYDQILKKQLHTTKEEFNRNC' A
#
# COMPACT_ATOMS: atom_id res chain seq x y z
N MET A 1 11.97 -3.71 -9.26
CA MET A 1 10.57 -3.91 -8.82
C MET A 1 10.44 -3.61 -7.36
N PRO A 2 9.38 -2.91 -6.94
CA PRO A 2 9.20 -2.63 -5.52
C PRO A 2 8.91 -3.89 -4.72
N LYS A 3 9.28 -3.84 -3.47
CA LYS A 3 9.03 -4.94 -2.53
C LYS A 3 7.85 -4.58 -1.65
N PHE A 4 7.29 -5.56 -0.95
CA PHE A 4 6.19 -5.31 -0.02
C PHE A 4 6.62 -4.34 1.09
N ARG A 5 7.90 -4.33 1.45
CA ARG A 5 8.46 -3.36 2.38
C ARG A 5 8.24 -1.93 1.89
N ASP A 6 8.41 -1.70 0.58
CA ASP A 6 8.21 -0.38 0.00
C ASP A 6 6.75 0.06 0.08
N LEU A 7 5.83 -0.88 -0.12
CA LEU A 7 4.40 -0.60 0.03
C LEU A 7 4.06 -0.23 1.48
N LYS A 8 4.62 -0.96 2.43
CA LYS A 8 4.41 -0.64 3.84
C LYS A 8 4.94 0.74 4.18
N ASN A 9 6.14 1.07 3.70
CA ASN A 9 6.73 2.39 3.93
C ASN A 9 5.88 3.50 3.31
N TYR A 10 5.36 3.26 2.10
CA TYR A 10 4.49 4.24 1.45
C TYR A 10 3.25 4.49 2.29
N CYS A 11 2.60 3.46 2.76
CA CYS A 11 1.40 3.62 3.57
C CYS A 11 1.68 4.43 4.84
N GLU A 12 2.78 4.16 5.50
CA GLU A 12 3.13 4.88 6.72
C GLU A 12 3.45 6.35 6.46
N ARG A 13 4.11 6.64 5.35
CA ARG A 13 4.48 8.01 5.00
C ARG A 13 3.33 8.81 4.41
N ALA A 14 2.40 8.13 3.74
CA ALA A 14 1.27 8.80 3.11
C ALA A 14 0.06 8.96 4.03
N GLY A 15 0.21 8.63 5.30
CA GLY A 15 -0.85 8.87 6.27
C GLY A 15 -1.90 7.77 6.35
N TRP A 16 -1.59 6.58 5.88
CA TRP A 16 -2.50 5.44 6.01
C TRP A 16 -2.47 4.92 7.45
N GLU A 17 -3.59 4.42 7.91
CA GLU A 17 -3.72 3.87 9.25
C GLU A 17 -3.65 2.35 9.21
N LEU A 18 -2.79 1.76 10.05
CA LEU A 18 -2.78 0.31 10.25
C LEU A 18 -3.96 -0.01 11.18
N PHE A 19 -5.00 -0.63 10.64
CA PHE A 19 -6.21 -0.89 11.42
C PHE A 19 -6.41 -2.36 11.77
N ARG A 20 -5.62 -3.24 11.17
CA ARG A 20 -5.74 -4.67 11.44
C ARG A 20 -4.45 -5.37 11.01
N GLU A 21 -4.08 -6.42 11.72
CA GLU A 21 -3.03 -7.32 11.28
C GLU A 21 -3.38 -8.74 11.68
N ASN A 22 -2.94 -9.68 10.83
CA ASN A 22 -3.07 -11.10 11.14
C ASN A 22 -1.73 -11.78 10.85
N GLY A 23 -1.70 -13.12 10.85
CA GLY A 23 -0.45 -13.85 10.65
C GLY A 23 0.26 -13.56 9.35
N ASP A 24 -0.47 -13.20 8.31
CA ASP A 24 0.07 -13.09 6.95
C ASP A 24 0.10 -11.67 6.38
N HIS A 25 -0.71 -10.75 6.90
CA HIS A 25 -0.87 -9.44 6.28
C HIS A 25 -1.05 -8.32 7.30
N TYR A 26 -0.59 -7.14 6.91
CA TYR A 26 -0.93 -5.88 7.55
C TYR A 26 -2.02 -5.22 6.72
N PHE A 27 -3.06 -4.68 7.37
CA PHE A 27 -4.17 -4.01 6.69
C PHE A 27 -4.13 -2.52 7.00
N TYR A 28 -4.04 -1.71 5.95
CA TYR A 28 -4.00 -0.25 6.05
C TYR A 28 -5.22 0.35 5.40
N ARG A 29 -5.67 1.49 5.93
CA ARG A 29 -6.78 2.24 5.36
C ARG A 29 -6.49 3.72 5.40
N LYS A 30 -7.17 4.47 4.50
CA LYS A 30 -7.06 5.91 4.45
C LYS A 30 -8.40 6.49 4.02
N ARG A 31 -8.88 7.51 4.75
CA ARG A 31 -10.09 8.23 4.39
C ARG A 31 -9.70 9.46 3.59
N LEU A 32 -10.30 9.61 2.42
CA LEU A 32 -10.08 10.76 1.56
C LEU A 32 -10.95 11.94 2.00
N GLN A 33 -10.63 13.13 1.51
CA GLN A 33 -11.39 14.33 1.86
C GLN A 33 -12.85 14.24 1.42
N ASN A 34 -13.13 13.53 0.33
CA ASN A 34 -14.50 13.36 -0.15
C ASN A 34 -15.29 12.30 0.64
N GLY A 35 -14.69 11.72 1.68
CA GLY A 35 -15.35 10.70 2.49
C GLY A 35 -15.10 9.27 2.03
N GLU A 36 -14.49 9.06 0.89
CA GLU A 36 -14.18 7.73 0.39
C GLU A 36 -13.12 7.06 1.26
N LEU A 37 -13.31 5.78 1.52
CA LEU A 37 -12.37 4.99 2.32
C LEU A 37 -11.59 4.05 1.41
N LEU A 38 -10.28 4.19 1.40
CA LEU A 38 -9.39 3.30 0.66
C LEU A 38 -8.81 2.26 1.61
N GLU A 39 -8.62 1.05 1.12
CA GLU A 39 -8.01 -0.02 1.90
C GLU A 39 -6.98 -0.77 1.05
N THR A 40 -5.92 -1.23 1.69
CA THR A 40 -4.93 -2.07 1.05
C THR A 40 -4.38 -3.05 2.08
N LYS A 41 -3.76 -4.12 1.58
CA LYS A 41 -3.09 -5.08 2.47
C LYS A 41 -1.66 -5.28 2.01
N VAL A 42 -0.77 -5.46 2.98
CA VAL A 42 0.66 -5.63 2.74
C VAL A 42 1.07 -6.99 3.27
N SER A 43 1.71 -7.79 2.42
CA SER A 43 2.23 -9.09 2.84
C SER A 43 3.32 -8.91 3.91
N ARG A 44 3.32 -9.80 4.90
CA ARG A 44 4.39 -9.82 5.89
C ARG A 44 5.72 -10.28 5.32
N ALA A 45 5.72 -10.85 4.12
CA ALA A 45 6.95 -11.20 3.42
C ALA A 45 7.57 -9.94 2.82
N LEU A 46 8.06 -9.05 3.68
CA LEU A 46 8.49 -7.70 3.31
C LEU A 46 9.66 -7.67 2.33
N GLY A 47 10.47 -8.70 2.32
CA GLY A 47 11.60 -8.79 1.39
C GLY A 47 11.24 -9.28 0.00
N LYS A 48 10.01 -9.73 -0.22
CA LYS A 48 9.58 -10.22 -1.53
C LYS A 48 9.16 -9.08 -2.43
N GLU A 49 9.43 -9.25 -3.73
CA GLU A 49 8.98 -8.28 -4.74
C GLU A 49 7.50 -8.42 -5.00
N ILE A 50 6.85 -7.29 -5.28
CA ILE A 50 5.45 -7.28 -5.68
C ILE A 50 5.38 -7.63 -7.16
N PRO A 51 4.62 -8.68 -7.54
CA PRO A 51 4.46 -9.01 -8.96
C PRO A 51 3.94 -7.80 -9.74
N GLY A 52 4.43 -7.63 -10.97
CA GLY A 52 4.13 -6.42 -11.76
C GLY A 52 2.66 -6.14 -11.94
N HIS A 53 1.87 -7.19 -12.28
CA HIS A 53 0.43 -7.01 -12.49
C HIS A 53 -0.29 -6.64 -11.19
N LEU A 54 0.17 -7.18 -10.06
CA LEU A 54 -0.41 -6.84 -8.76
C LEU A 54 -0.03 -5.42 -8.36
N TYR A 55 1.19 -5.02 -8.64
CA TYR A 55 1.65 -3.67 -8.37
C TYR A 55 0.78 -2.62 -9.07
N ASP A 56 0.51 -2.83 -10.35
CA ASP A 56 -0.36 -1.92 -11.11
C ASP A 56 -1.76 -1.83 -10.50
N GLN A 57 -2.33 -2.96 -10.11
CA GLN A 57 -3.64 -2.98 -9.48
C GLN A 57 -3.65 -2.27 -8.13
N ILE A 58 -2.61 -2.48 -7.33
CA ILE A 58 -2.50 -1.81 -6.04
C ILE A 58 -2.47 -0.30 -6.22
N LEU A 59 -1.64 0.18 -7.14
CA LEU A 59 -1.53 1.62 -7.36
C LEU A 59 -2.86 2.23 -7.82
N LYS A 60 -3.51 1.60 -8.78
CA LYS A 60 -4.70 2.17 -9.41
C LYS A 60 -5.97 1.97 -8.57
N LYS A 61 -6.15 0.78 -8.02
CA LYS A 61 -7.43 0.42 -7.39
C LYS A 61 -7.43 0.54 -5.87
N GLN A 62 -6.29 0.36 -5.25
CA GLN A 62 -6.22 0.40 -3.78
C GLN A 62 -5.66 1.72 -3.27
N LEU A 63 -4.54 2.17 -3.80
CA LEU A 63 -3.89 3.39 -3.33
C LEU A 63 -4.36 4.65 -4.05
N HIS A 64 -4.91 4.51 -5.25
CA HIS A 64 -5.32 5.64 -6.10
C HIS A 64 -4.14 6.60 -6.31
N THR A 65 -2.99 6.06 -6.70
CA THR A 65 -1.78 6.86 -6.85
C THR A 65 -1.04 6.47 -8.13
N THR A 66 0.04 7.16 -8.41
CA THR A 66 0.90 6.89 -9.55
C THR A 66 2.22 6.28 -9.09
N LYS A 67 2.97 5.71 -10.04
CA LYS A 67 4.29 5.17 -9.73
C LYS A 67 5.24 6.25 -9.23
N GLU A 68 5.14 7.46 -9.78
CA GLU A 68 5.97 8.58 -9.35
C GLU A 68 5.68 8.95 -7.90
N GLU A 69 4.43 9.08 -7.55
CA GLU A 69 4.01 9.40 -6.19
C GLU A 69 4.43 8.30 -5.22
N PHE A 70 4.23 7.05 -5.63
CA PHE A 70 4.63 5.91 -4.82
C PHE A 70 6.14 5.94 -4.54
N ASN A 71 6.96 6.11 -5.59
CA ASN A 71 8.41 6.11 -5.43
C ASN A 71 8.91 7.27 -4.60
N ARG A 72 8.20 8.38 -4.61
CA ARG A 72 8.59 9.56 -3.83
C ARG A 72 8.40 9.35 -2.33
N ASN A 73 7.48 8.48 -1.95
CA ASN A 73 7.08 8.31 -0.55
C ASN A 73 7.44 6.96 0.07
N CYS A 74 8.03 6.05 -0.68
CA CYS A 74 8.37 4.73 -0.13
C CYS A 74 9.79 4.63 0.41
#